data_26234eb58df9379b0752c2fc62d5a042
#
_entry.id   26234eb58df9379b0752c2fc62d5a042
#
_cell.length_a   1.000
_cell.length_b   1.000
_cell.length_c   1.000
_cell.angle_alpha   90.00
_cell.angle_beta   90.00
_cell.angle_gamma   90.00
#
_symmetry.space_group_name_H-M   'P 1'
#
loop_
_entity.id
_entity.type
_entity.pdbx_description
1 polymer ?
#
loop_
_entity_poly.entity_id
_entity_poly.type
_entity_poly.pdbx_seq_one_letter_code
_entity_poly.pdbx_strand_id
1 'polypeptide(L)'
;MAQGIEHLPSRSRVLDQDRFEDNIKAAENLLGSFGKLMRPHVKTHRTPELARLQLGGRARGVTCATVGELEAMAAAGIDDLLLANEIVSPDKLERIAAVAATSRVLVAVDSMRGAQLLSAAAVRAGSNIEVLIDVDVGLNRCGVRSAPEAVALARMVLEAPGLILAGLMGYEGRLRAAVADRVQKFDAGCESLEQVKSALETEGIKVGIVSGAGTSTFNEGLRSPVLTEIQAGTYAMMEADLDGLDLPFKRACTVIATVISVTSDGAVLDAGRKSIGCENGLPEALLPGASVLKINEEHTLLSCHRPVALGTRVMLFPSKVPTTFNLHDRVWLIRGNVVERSVPITARGRSD
;
A
#
# COMPACT_ATOMS: atom_id res chain seq x y z
N MET A 1 -24.04 24.22 -9.90
CA MET A 1 -23.42 24.77 -8.67
C MET A 1 -22.53 23.67 -8.11
N ALA A 2 -21.32 24.01 -7.67
CA ALA A 2 -20.43 23.03 -7.02
C ALA A 2 -21.08 22.56 -5.71
N GLN A 3 -21.13 21.25 -5.50
CA GLN A 3 -21.70 20.65 -4.30
C GLN A 3 -20.67 20.69 -3.16
N GLY A 4 -21.05 21.21 -1.99
CA GLY A 4 -20.22 21.19 -0.80
C GLY A 4 -20.21 19.84 -0.09
N ILE A 5 -19.19 19.58 0.74
CA ILE A 5 -19.07 18.34 1.50
C ILE A 5 -20.23 18.11 2.48
N GLU A 6 -20.93 19.16 2.89
CA GLU A 6 -22.09 19.11 3.77
C GLU A 6 -23.27 18.35 3.14
N HIS A 7 -23.32 18.24 1.82
CA HIS A 7 -24.34 17.52 1.07
C HIS A 7 -24.01 16.03 0.82
N LEU A 8 -22.79 15.60 1.14
CA LEU A 8 -22.44 14.18 1.00
C LEU A 8 -23.22 13.33 2.00
N PRO A 9 -23.64 12.12 1.64
CA PRO A 9 -24.25 11.18 2.59
C PRO A 9 -23.33 10.95 3.79
N SER A 10 -23.92 10.73 4.98
CA SER A 10 -23.13 10.26 6.13
C SER A 10 -22.44 8.94 5.82
N ARG A 11 -21.34 8.67 6.49
CA ARG A 11 -20.41 7.56 6.25
C ARG A 11 -19.68 7.65 4.88
N SER A 12 -19.76 8.79 4.18
CA SER A 12 -19.00 8.99 2.95
C SER A 12 -17.51 9.04 3.25
N ARG A 13 -16.74 8.29 2.45
CA ARG A 13 -15.29 8.39 2.43
C ARG A 13 -14.88 9.55 1.55
N VAL A 14 -14.01 10.38 2.07
CA VAL A 14 -13.54 11.60 1.40
C VAL A 14 -12.02 11.58 1.29
N LEU A 15 -11.50 12.00 0.14
CA LEU A 15 -10.09 12.23 -0.11
C LEU A 15 -9.88 13.70 -0.49
N ASP A 16 -9.08 14.39 0.29
CA ASP A 16 -8.55 15.73 -0.03
C ASP A 16 -7.51 15.59 -1.14
N GLN A 17 -7.91 15.98 -2.35
CA GLN A 17 -7.08 15.79 -3.55
C GLN A 17 -5.85 16.69 -3.55
N ASP A 18 -5.93 17.89 -2.98
CA ASP A 18 -4.77 18.79 -2.88
C ASP A 18 -3.69 18.16 -1.99
N ARG A 19 -4.07 17.64 -0.83
CA ARG A 19 -3.13 16.97 0.08
C ARG A 19 -2.57 15.67 -0.51
N PHE A 20 -3.39 14.93 -1.24
CA PHE A 20 -2.96 13.70 -1.93
C PHE A 20 -1.91 14.01 -3.01
N GLU A 21 -2.15 15.04 -3.83
CA GLU A 21 -1.23 15.51 -4.86
C GLU A 21 0.06 16.12 -4.25
N ASP A 22 -0.07 16.88 -3.16
CA ASP A 22 1.09 17.39 -2.40
C ASP A 22 1.99 16.27 -1.88
N ASN A 23 1.39 15.19 -1.36
CA ASN A 23 2.14 14.03 -0.88
C ASN A 23 2.89 13.32 -2.02
N ILE A 24 2.25 13.15 -3.18
CA ILE A 24 2.90 12.59 -4.37
C ILE A 24 4.08 13.46 -4.79
N LYS A 25 3.89 14.77 -4.86
CA LYS A 25 4.95 15.72 -5.23
C LYS A 25 6.10 15.74 -4.22
N ALA A 26 5.79 15.67 -2.93
CA ALA A 26 6.82 15.58 -1.88
C ALA A 26 7.66 14.30 -2.02
N ALA A 27 7.00 13.15 -2.26
CA ALA A 27 7.69 11.89 -2.50
C ALA A 27 8.55 11.94 -3.76
N GLU A 28 8.04 12.47 -4.86
CA GLU A 28 8.77 12.62 -6.13
C GLU A 28 10.06 13.44 -5.96
N ASN A 29 9.98 14.57 -5.26
CA ASN A 29 11.13 15.42 -4.99
C ASN A 29 12.20 14.69 -4.18
N LEU A 30 11.81 13.97 -3.12
CA LEU A 30 12.72 13.20 -2.29
C LEU A 30 13.35 12.03 -3.08
N LEU A 31 12.57 11.26 -3.81
CA LEU A 31 13.07 10.19 -4.67
C LEU A 31 14.08 10.73 -5.69
N GLY A 32 13.81 11.89 -6.28
CA GLY A 32 14.72 12.58 -7.20
C GLY A 32 16.05 12.92 -6.56
N SER A 33 16.03 13.47 -5.34
CA SER A 33 17.23 13.85 -4.60
C SER A 33 18.14 12.67 -4.23
N PHE A 34 17.55 11.48 -4.07
CA PHE A 34 18.29 10.26 -3.72
C PHE A 34 18.50 9.31 -4.91
N GLY A 35 18.06 9.67 -6.11
CA GLY A 35 18.17 8.83 -7.30
C GLY A 35 17.33 7.54 -7.27
N LYS A 36 16.31 7.47 -6.41
CA LYS A 36 15.44 6.30 -6.22
C LYS A 36 14.24 6.32 -7.15
N LEU A 37 13.68 5.12 -7.38
CA LEU A 37 12.38 4.93 -8.00
C LEU A 37 11.32 4.59 -6.94
N MET A 38 10.07 4.64 -7.31
CA MET A 38 8.96 4.17 -6.49
C MET A 38 8.02 3.28 -7.30
N ARG A 39 7.45 2.32 -6.60
CA ARG A 39 6.36 1.47 -7.07
C ARG A 39 5.23 1.54 -6.05
N PRO A 40 4.32 2.55 -6.14
CA PRO A 40 3.26 2.78 -5.16
C PRO A 40 2.44 1.53 -4.88
N HIS A 41 2.22 1.21 -3.61
CA HIS A 41 1.49 0.00 -3.25
C HIS A 41 -0.02 0.27 -3.19
N VAL A 42 -0.75 -0.22 -4.19
CA VAL A 42 -2.18 0.06 -4.39
C VAL A 42 -3.10 -0.59 -3.36
N LYS A 43 -2.62 -1.57 -2.56
CA LYS A 43 -3.40 -2.13 -1.44
C LYS A 43 -3.94 -1.07 -0.48
N THR A 44 -3.33 0.12 -0.48
CA THR A 44 -3.74 1.24 0.37
C THR A 44 -5.11 1.77 -0.02
N HIS A 45 -5.41 1.86 -1.32
CA HIS A 45 -6.66 2.46 -1.81
C HIS A 45 -7.43 1.61 -2.81
N ARG A 46 -6.83 0.60 -3.44
CA ARG A 46 -7.50 -0.32 -4.37
C ARG A 46 -8.26 0.36 -5.52
N THR A 47 -7.83 1.57 -5.89
CA THR A 47 -8.53 2.46 -6.82
C THR A 47 -7.61 2.79 -7.99
N PRO A 48 -7.87 2.26 -9.21
CA PRO A 48 -7.03 2.49 -10.37
C PRO A 48 -6.86 3.97 -10.73
N GLU A 49 -7.89 4.78 -10.54
CA GLU A 49 -7.80 6.21 -10.82
C GLU A 49 -6.81 6.93 -9.90
N LEU A 50 -6.77 6.58 -8.61
CA LEU A 50 -5.77 7.11 -7.67
C LEU A 50 -4.37 6.56 -8.00
N ALA A 51 -4.28 5.31 -8.45
CA ALA A 51 -3.01 4.73 -8.89
C ALA A 51 -2.42 5.51 -10.09
N ARG A 52 -3.25 5.88 -11.08
CA ARG A 52 -2.80 6.71 -12.21
C ARG A 52 -2.28 8.08 -11.77
N LEU A 53 -2.87 8.71 -10.77
CA LEU A 53 -2.38 9.98 -10.22
C LEU A 53 -0.99 9.83 -9.55
N GLN A 54 -0.67 8.63 -9.06
CA GLN A 54 0.63 8.34 -8.46
C GLN A 54 1.72 7.97 -9.49
N LEU A 55 1.32 7.64 -10.73
CA LEU A 55 2.25 7.27 -11.79
C LEU A 55 2.81 8.49 -12.52
N GLY A 56 4.03 8.35 -12.97
CA GLY A 56 4.81 9.38 -13.66
C GLY A 56 6.12 9.68 -12.93
N GLY A 57 7.02 10.42 -13.56
CA GLY A 57 8.30 10.79 -12.98
C GLY A 57 9.10 9.58 -12.46
N ARG A 58 9.21 9.47 -11.15
CA ARG A 58 9.93 8.39 -10.46
C ARG A 58 9.08 7.14 -10.19
N ALA A 59 7.76 7.22 -10.31
CA ALA A 59 6.86 6.08 -10.16
C ALA A 59 6.62 5.42 -11.53
N ARG A 60 7.19 4.22 -11.72
CA ARG A 60 7.23 3.51 -13.00
C ARG A 60 6.10 2.49 -13.19
N GLY A 61 5.52 2.02 -12.12
CA GLY A 61 4.46 1.03 -12.08
C GLY A 61 3.87 0.97 -10.69
N VAL A 62 3.03 -0.02 -10.42
CA VAL A 62 2.39 -0.18 -9.11
C VAL A 62 2.69 -1.53 -8.48
N THR A 63 2.62 -1.59 -7.15
CA THR A 63 2.67 -2.85 -6.38
C THR A 63 1.26 -3.27 -5.96
N CYS A 64 0.91 -4.51 -6.23
CA CYS A 64 -0.32 -5.19 -5.85
C CYS A 64 -0.06 -6.22 -4.75
N ALA A 65 -1.02 -6.44 -3.86
CA ALA A 65 -0.94 -7.47 -2.82
C ALA A 65 -1.69 -8.75 -3.20
N THR A 66 -2.67 -8.68 -4.09
CA THR A 66 -3.52 -9.81 -4.49
C THR A 66 -3.65 -9.87 -6.01
N VAL A 67 -4.01 -11.06 -6.52
CA VAL A 67 -4.28 -11.23 -7.95
C VAL A 67 -5.46 -10.38 -8.40
N GLY A 68 -6.49 -10.25 -7.56
CA GLY A 68 -7.63 -9.38 -7.88
C GLY A 68 -7.27 -7.89 -7.96
N GLU A 69 -6.28 -7.41 -7.18
CA GLU A 69 -5.71 -6.06 -7.35
C GLU A 69 -4.95 -5.95 -8.67
N LEU A 70 -4.11 -6.95 -9.01
CA LEU A 70 -3.35 -7.02 -10.26
C LEU A 70 -4.28 -6.90 -11.47
N GLU A 71 -5.33 -7.71 -11.53
CA GLU A 71 -6.33 -7.70 -12.61
C GLU A 71 -7.06 -6.35 -12.72
N ALA A 72 -7.47 -5.77 -11.59
CA ALA A 72 -8.17 -4.49 -11.60
C ALA A 72 -7.28 -3.34 -12.11
N MET A 73 -5.99 -3.35 -11.79
CA MET A 73 -5.03 -2.36 -12.28
C MET A 73 -4.75 -2.57 -13.78
N ALA A 74 -4.53 -3.82 -14.22
CA ALA A 74 -4.34 -4.17 -15.63
C ALA A 74 -5.56 -3.78 -16.48
N ALA A 75 -6.76 -4.15 -16.04
CA ALA A 75 -8.02 -3.82 -16.73
C ALA A 75 -8.24 -2.29 -16.86
N ALA A 76 -7.62 -1.52 -15.99
CA ALA A 76 -7.62 -0.07 -16.04
C ALA A 76 -6.50 0.52 -16.92
N GLY A 77 -5.68 -0.31 -17.59
CA GLY A 77 -4.60 0.14 -18.47
C GLY A 77 -3.31 0.53 -17.75
N ILE A 78 -3.10 0.05 -16.53
CA ILE A 78 -1.80 0.13 -15.85
C ILE A 78 -1.02 -1.13 -16.26
N ASP A 79 0.09 -0.98 -16.93
CA ASP A 79 0.79 -2.04 -17.66
C ASP A 79 2.13 -2.46 -17.03
N ASP A 80 2.57 -1.85 -15.94
CA ASP A 80 3.76 -2.26 -15.16
C ASP A 80 3.33 -2.58 -13.72
N LEU A 81 3.27 -3.86 -13.40
CA LEU A 81 2.60 -4.40 -12.22
C LEU A 81 3.51 -5.35 -11.46
N LEU A 82 3.76 -5.07 -10.18
CA LEU A 82 4.43 -6.00 -9.26
C LEU A 82 3.39 -6.65 -8.34
N LEU A 83 3.26 -7.95 -8.39
CA LEU A 83 2.56 -8.73 -7.37
C LEU A 83 3.55 -9.11 -6.27
N ALA A 84 3.56 -8.32 -5.20
CA ALA A 84 4.45 -8.52 -4.04
C ALA A 84 3.85 -9.55 -3.07
N ASN A 85 3.67 -10.77 -3.55
CA ASN A 85 3.13 -11.90 -2.81
C ASN A 85 3.46 -13.21 -3.51
N GLU A 86 3.69 -14.28 -2.75
CA GLU A 86 3.95 -15.62 -3.24
C GLU A 86 2.64 -16.33 -3.59
N ILE A 87 2.54 -16.79 -4.83
CA ILE A 87 1.33 -17.46 -5.33
C ILE A 87 1.65 -18.88 -5.76
N VAL A 88 0.91 -19.84 -5.18
CA VAL A 88 1.05 -21.27 -5.49
C VAL A 88 -0.28 -21.92 -5.92
N SER A 89 -1.39 -21.21 -5.81
CA SER A 89 -2.72 -21.69 -6.20
C SER A 89 -2.84 -21.72 -7.72
N PRO A 90 -3.20 -22.85 -8.35
CA PRO A 90 -3.20 -23.00 -9.81
C PRO A 90 -4.09 -21.98 -10.53
N ASP A 91 -5.29 -21.73 -10.02
CA ASP A 91 -6.24 -20.78 -10.58
C ASP A 91 -5.68 -19.36 -10.59
N LYS A 92 -5.00 -18.94 -9.51
CA LYS A 92 -4.35 -17.63 -9.41
C LYS A 92 -3.15 -17.50 -10.33
N LEU A 93 -2.36 -18.55 -10.49
CA LEU A 93 -1.23 -18.57 -11.40
C LEU A 93 -1.66 -18.42 -12.85
N GLU A 94 -2.78 -19.04 -13.26
CA GLU A 94 -3.34 -18.88 -14.60
C GLU A 94 -3.83 -17.45 -14.85
N ARG A 95 -4.46 -16.84 -13.86
CA ARG A 95 -4.91 -15.43 -13.92
C ARG A 95 -3.71 -14.46 -14.04
N ILE A 96 -2.64 -14.68 -13.29
CA ILE A 96 -1.40 -13.90 -13.40
C ILE A 96 -0.81 -14.02 -14.80
N ALA A 97 -0.69 -15.25 -15.30
CA ALA A 97 -0.12 -15.51 -16.63
C ALA A 97 -0.97 -14.90 -17.75
N ALA A 98 -2.30 -14.86 -17.60
CA ALA A 98 -3.20 -14.18 -18.53
C ALA A 98 -2.98 -12.64 -18.53
N VAL A 99 -2.79 -12.02 -17.37
CA VAL A 99 -2.44 -10.58 -17.29
C VAL A 99 -1.06 -10.33 -17.91
N ALA A 100 -0.09 -11.22 -17.69
CA ALA A 100 1.27 -11.09 -18.22
C ALA A 100 1.34 -11.24 -19.75
N ALA A 101 0.30 -11.72 -20.41
CA ALA A 101 0.23 -11.75 -21.87
C ALA A 101 0.07 -10.36 -22.50
N THR A 102 -0.41 -9.37 -21.74
CA THR A 102 -0.69 -8.00 -22.26
C THR A 102 -0.04 -6.90 -21.44
N SER A 103 0.52 -7.22 -20.28
CA SER A 103 1.14 -6.26 -19.35
C SER A 103 2.48 -6.78 -18.87
N ARG A 104 3.36 -5.90 -18.49
CA ARG A 104 4.58 -6.25 -17.75
C ARG A 104 4.21 -6.65 -16.34
N VAL A 105 4.42 -7.91 -15.99
CA VAL A 105 4.12 -8.44 -14.65
C VAL A 105 5.39 -8.94 -13.98
N LEU A 106 5.62 -8.45 -12.76
CA LEU A 106 6.64 -8.97 -11.85
C LEU A 106 5.92 -9.73 -10.73
N VAL A 107 6.50 -10.85 -10.28
CA VAL A 107 5.94 -11.66 -9.16
C VAL A 107 7.05 -11.98 -8.17
N ALA A 108 6.74 -11.88 -6.87
CA ALA A 108 7.62 -12.34 -5.81
C ALA A 108 7.62 -13.86 -5.72
N VAL A 109 8.79 -14.46 -5.56
CA VAL A 109 8.95 -15.89 -5.32
C VAL A 109 10.02 -16.15 -4.25
N ASP A 110 9.81 -17.16 -3.42
CA ASP A 110 10.73 -17.58 -2.36
C ASP A 110 11.07 -19.09 -2.37
N SER A 111 10.55 -19.82 -3.34
CA SER A 111 10.71 -21.27 -3.37
C SER A 111 10.81 -21.82 -4.79
N MET A 112 11.60 -22.91 -4.93
CA MET A 112 11.73 -23.66 -6.18
C MET A 112 10.36 -24.09 -6.72
N ARG A 113 9.50 -24.59 -5.81
CA ARG A 113 8.18 -25.08 -6.20
C ARG A 113 7.28 -23.94 -6.69
N GLY A 114 7.29 -22.79 -6.01
CA GLY A 114 6.54 -21.60 -6.44
C GLY A 114 6.95 -21.14 -7.84
N ALA A 115 8.25 -21.03 -8.09
CA ALA A 115 8.77 -20.64 -9.40
C ALA A 115 8.47 -21.67 -10.50
N GLN A 116 8.55 -23.00 -10.22
CA GLN A 116 8.15 -24.03 -11.17
C GLN A 116 6.66 -23.92 -11.56
N LEU A 117 5.79 -23.70 -10.59
CA LEU A 117 4.35 -23.53 -10.84
C LEU A 117 4.07 -22.30 -11.68
N LEU A 118 4.75 -21.17 -11.38
CA LEU A 118 4.65 -19.92 -12.12
C LEU A 118 5.13 -20.08 -13.58
N SER A 119 6.30 -20.73 -13.78
CA SER A 119 6.85 -21.07 -15.11
C SER A 119 5.85 -21.90 -15.91
N ALA A 120 5.30 -22.94 -15.34
CA ALA A 120 4.32 -23.79 -16.01
C ALA A 120 3.05 -23.00 -16.44
N ALA A 121 2.59 -22.07 -15.64
CA ALA A 121 1.47 -21.20 -16.00
C ALA A 121 1.84 -20.22 -17.10
N ALA A 122 3.01 -19.58 -17.03
CA ALA A 122 3.52 -18.68 -18.06
C ALA A 122 3.64 -19.37 -19.43
N VAL A 123 4.21 -20.57 -19.46
CA VAL A 123 4.34 -21.38 -20.68
C VAL A 123 2.97 -21.71 -21.29
N ARG A 124 2.00 -22.15 -20.45
CA ARG A 124 0.64 -22.45 -20.95
C ARG A 124 -0.05 -21.23 -21.55
N ALA A 125 0.18 -20.05 -21.00
CA ALA A 125 -0.40 -18.79 -21.49
C ALA A 125 0.41 -18.15 -22.61
N GLY A 126 1.59 -18.67 -22.95
CA GLY A 126 2.50 -18.03 -23.92
C GLY A 126 3.01 -16.66 -23.47
N SER A 127 3.11 -16.44 -22.16
CA SER A 127 3.52 -15.18 -21.56
C SER A 127 4.91 -15.27 -20.94
N ASN A 128 5.51 -14.11 -20.62
CA ASN A 128 6.74 -14.00 -19.85
C ASN A 128 6.45 -13.23 -18.57
N ILE A 129 6.94 -13.73 -17.44
CA ILE A 129 6.76 -13.13 -16.11
C ILE A 129 8.13 -12.82 -15.53
N GLU A 130 8.32 -11.56 -15.13
CA GLU A 130 9.52 -11.17 -14.41
C GLU A 130 9.41 -11.63 -12.94
N VAL A 131 10.53 -12.03 -12.36
CA VAL A 131 10.61 -12.58 -11.00
C VAL A 131 11.49 -11.72 -10.14
N LEU A 132 11.00 -11.36 -8.96
CA LEU A 132 11.80 -10.89 -7.85
C LEU A 132 11.91 -12.02 -6.81
N ILE A 133 13.12 -12.40 -6.44
CA ILE A 133 13.31 -13.32 -5.31
C ILE A 133 13.03 -12.53 -4.04
N ASP A 134 12.04 -12.99 -3.26
CA ASP A 134 11.76 -12.43 -1.94
C ASP A 134 12.79 -12.91 -0.94
N VAL A 135 13.32 -12.00 -0.13
CA VAL A 135 14.33 -12.25 0.90
C VAL A 135 13.73 -11.92 2.25
N ASP A 136 13.78 -12.85 3.20
CA ASP A 136 13.39 -12.55 4.58
C ASP A 136 14.41 -11.61 5.22
N VAL A 137 14.00 -10.35 5.34
CA VAL A 137 14.79 -9.26 5.92
C VAL A 137 14.47 -9.01 7.40
N GLY A 138 14.01 -10.05 8.10
CA GLY A 138 13.71 -10.02 9.53
C GLY A 138 12.22 -9.94 9.89
N LEU A 139 11.32 -9.91 8.90
CA LEU A 139 9.87 -9.99 9.16
C LEU A 139 9.42 -11.40 9.55
N ASN A 140 10.16 -12.43 9.17
CA ASN A 140 9.83 -13.85 9.40
C ASN A 140 8.46 -14.25 8.84
N ARG A 141 8.11 -13.72 7.67
CA ARG A 141 6.84 -14.02 6.99
C ARG A 141 7.04 -14.94 5.80
N CYS A 142 7.63 -14.44 4.73
CA CYS A 142 8.02 -15.14 3.51
C CYS A 142 9.49 -14.78 3.19
N GLY A 143 10.03 -15.36 2.14
CA GLY A 143 11.35 -15.05 1.64
C GLY A 143 12.40 -16.12 1.94
N VAL A 144 13.39 -16.23 1.04
CA VAL A 144 14.58 -17.05 1.25
C VAL A 144 15.38 -16.50 2.43
N ARG A 145 16.02 -17.40 3.19
CA ARG A 145 16.68 -17.04 4.46
C ARG A 145 18.21 -17.04 4.39
N SER A 146 18.75 -17.40 3.24
CA SER A 146 20.20 -17.42 3.04
C SER A 146 20.59 -17.14 1.60
N ALA A 147 21.79 -16.61 1.42
CA ALA A 147 22.36 -16.36 0.10
C ALA A 147 22.48 -17.64 -0.76
N PRO A 148 22.88 -18.82 -0.24
CA PRO A 148 22.86 -20.06 -1.02
C PRO A 148 21.48 -20.46 -1.52
N GLU A 149 20.42 -20.30 -0.71
CA GLU A 149 19.04 -20.53 -1.15
C GLU A 149 18.64 -19.59 -2.29
N ALA A 150 18.97 -18.30 -2.17
CA ALA A 150 18.70 -17.31 -3.20
C ALA A 150 19.42 -17.63 -4.51
N VAL A 151 20.71 -18.02 -4.45
CA VAL A 151 21.50 -18.39 -5.63
C VAL A 151 20.92 -19.65 -6.31
N ALA A 152 20.54 -20.66 -5.54
CA ALA A 152 19.93 -21.87 -6.08
C ALA A 152 18.59 -21.57 -6.77
N LEU A 153 17.75 -20.72 -6.14
CA LEU A 153 16.46 -20.28 -6.72
C LEU A 153 16.68 -19.43 -7.98
N ALA A 154 17.65 -18.50 -7.97
CA ALA A 154 17.97 -17.66 -9.12
C ALA A 154 18.41 -18.49 -10.34
N ARG A 155 19.29 -19.47 -10.14
CA ARG A 155 19.71 -20.39 -11.20
C ARG A 155 18.52 -21.14 -11.81
N MET A 156 17.63 -21.63 -10.97
CA MET A 156 16.42 -22.31 -11.45
C MET A 156 15.51 -21.36 -12.22
N VAL A 157 15.31 -20.11 -11.76
CA VAL A 157 14.50 -19.11 -12.47
C VAL A 157 15.10 -18.78 -13.85
N LEU A 158 16.43 -18.67 -13.95
CA LEU A 158 17.13 -18.40 -15.21
C LEU A 158 16.97 -19.54 -16.25
N GLU A 159 16.82 -20.78 -15.79
CA GLU A 159 16.61 -21.95 -16.64
C GLU A 159 15.12 -22.21 -16.92
N ALA A 160 14.21 -21.61 -16.15
CA ALA A 160 12.77 -21.86 -16.26
C ALA A 160 12.13 -21.11 -17.43
N PRO A 161 11.51 -21.81 -18.40
CA PRO A 161 10.88 -21.15 -19.54
C PRO A 161 9.72 -20.26 -19.08
N GLY A 162 9.57 -19.09 -19.73
CA GLY A 162 8.53 -18.12 -19.39
C GLY A 162 8.83 -17.27 -18.13
N LEU A 163 10.00 -17.45 -17.47
CA LEU A 163 10.43 -16.59 -16.38
C LEU A 163 11.66 -15.76 -16.75
N ILE A 164 11.76 -14.58 -16.17
CA ILE A 164 12.88 -13.65 -16.34
C ILE A 164 13.28 -13.16 -14.94
N LEU A 165 14.49 -13.43 -14.50
CA LEU A 165 14.98 -12.90 -13.23
C LEU A 165 15.21 -11.38 -13.33
N ALA A 166 14.45 -10.60 -12.59
CA ALA A 166 14.57 -9.14 -12.57
C ALA A 166 15.36 -8.61 -11.36
N GLY A 167 15.34 -9.33 -10.24
CA GLY A 167 16.06 -8.90 -9.05
C GLY A 167 15.54 -9.49 -7.75
N LEU A 168 15.57 -8.67 -6.71
CA LEU A 168 15.25 -9.02 -5.34
C LEU A 168 14.11 -8.16 -4.80
N MET A 169 13.41 -8.68 -3.80
CA MET A 169 12.48 -7.94 -2.96
C MET A 169 12.72 -8.29 -1.50
N GLY A 170 12.44 -7.37 -0.60
CA GLY A 170 12.40 -7.64 0.83
C GLY A 170 11.58 -6.59 1.55
N TYR A 171 10.80 -7.02 2.53
CA TYR A 171 9.96 -6.11 3.33
C TYR A 171 10.14 -6.37 4.82
N GLU A 172 10.62 -5.38 5.52
CA GLU A 172 10.98 -5.41 6.95
C GLU A 172 9.79 -5.31 7.90
N GLY A 173 8.59 -5.16 7.34
CA GLY A 173 7.38 -4.94 8.14
C GLY A 173 7.14 -3.47 8.49
N ARG A 174 6.16 -3.25 9.37
CA ARG A 174 5.75 -1.90 9.75
C ARG A 174 6.56 -1.42 10.95
N LEU A 175 7.69 -0.80 10.71
CA LEU A 175 8.54 -0.20 11.74
C LEU A 175 8.02 1.21 12.12
N ARG A 176 7.06 1.27 13.06
CA ARG A 176 6.48 2.51 13.58
C ARG A 176 7.45 3.25 14.51
N ALA A 177 7.18 4.52 14.83
CA ALA A 177 7.99 5.32 15.75
C ALA A 177 8.20 4.65 17.11
N ALA A 178 7.20 3.94 17.63
CA ALA A 178 7.26 3.24 18.91
C ALA A 178 8.04 1.91 18.88
N VAL A 179 8.49 1.44 17.70
CA VAL A 179 9.30 0.21 17.62
C VAL A 179 10.72 0.53 18.05
N ALA A 180 11.17 -0.14 19.11
CA ALA A 180 12.57 -0.03 19.55
C ALA A 180 13.52 -0.49 18.44
N ASP A 181 14.64 0.20 18.31
CA ASP A 181 15.71 -0.11 17.35
C ASP A 181 15.21 -0.23 15.89
N ARG A 182 14.20 0.59 15.52
CA ARG A 182 13.57 0.52 14.20
C ARG A 182 14.55 0.74 13.04
N VAL A 183 15.50 1.68 13.21
CA VAL A 183 16.51 1.98 12.20
C VAL A 183 17.46 0.80 12.06
N GLN A 184 17.97 0.28 13.19
CA GLN A 184 18.87 -0.88 13.19
C GLN A 184 18.22 -2.13 12.57
N LYS A 185 16.90 -2.35 12.81
CA LYS A 185 16.14 -3.45 12.17
C LYS A 185 16.04 -3.26 10.66
N PHE A 186 15.82 -2.03 10.20
CA PHE A 186 15.80 -1.71 8.78
C PHE A 186 17.19 -1.94 8.15
N ASP A 187 18.24 -1.44 8.79
CA ASP A 187 19.61 -1.56 8.30
C ASP A 187 20.05 -3.03 8.21
N ALA A 188 19.74 -3.84 9.23
CA ALA A 188 19.99 -5.29 9.20
C ALA A 188 19.26 -6.00 8.05
N GLY A 189 18.04 -5.55 7.73
CA GLY A 189 17.29 -6.05 6.57
C GLY A 189 17.97 -5.66 5.24
N CYS A 190 18.50 -4.43 5.14
CA CYS A 190 19.28 -4.00 3.98
C CYS A 190 20.59 -4.76 3.84
N GLU A 191 21.26 -5.09 4.95
CA GLU A 191 22.45 -5.93 4.94
C GLU A 191 22.16 -7.33 4.40
N SER A 192 21.02 -7.93 4.79
CA SER A 192 20.59 -9.22 4.26
C SER A 192 20.36 -9.16 2.73
N LEU A 193 19.72 -8.11 2.23
CA LEU A 193 19.56 -7.88 0.79
C LEU A 193 20.91 -7.72 0.07
N GLU A 194 21.83 -6.95 0.64
CA GLU A 194 23.16 -6.75 0.05
C GLU A 194 23.98 -8.03 0.02
N GLN A 195 23.92 -8.86 1.07
CA GLN A 195 24.57 -10.18 1.10
C GLN A 195 24.04 -11.10 -0.01
N VAL A 196 22.72 -11.15 -0.19
CA VAL A 196 22.10 -11.95 -1.26
C VAL A 196 22.48 -11.39 -2.63
N LYS A 197 22.39 -10.07 -2.83
CA LYS A 197 22.77 -9.41 -4.07
C LYS A 197 24.21 -9.69 -4.44
N SER A 198 25.15 -9.51 -3.52
CA SER A 198 26.59 -9.76 -3.72
C SER A 198 26.87 -11.24 -4.06
N ALA A 199 26.17 -12.17 -3.43
CA ALA A 199 26.29 -13.60 -3.75
C ALA A 199 25.82 -13.91 -5.18
N LEU A 200 24.71 -13.34 -5.62
CA LEU A 200 24.21 -13.48 -7.00
C LEU A 200 25.19 -12.88 -8.01
N GLU A 201 25.70 -11.69 -7.75
CA GLU A 201 26.68 -10.99 -8.63
C GLU A 201 28.00 -11.75 -8.73
N THR A 202 28.46 -12.40 -7.64
CA THR A 202 29.62 -13.29 -7.64
C THR A 202 29.44 -14.49 -8.57
N GLU A 203 28.21 -14.99 -8.70
CA GLU A 203 27.85 -16.05 -9.63
C GLU A 203 27.60 -15.52 -11.07
N GLY A 204 27.85 -14.26 -11.35
CA GLY A 204 27.60 -13.61 -12.64
C GLY A 204 26.11 -13.32 -12.91
N ILE A 205 25.25 -13.45 -11.90
CA ILE A 205 23.81 -13.20 -12.03
C ILE A 205 23.54 -11.73 -11.75
N LYS A 206 22.99 -11.02 -12.74
CA LYS A 206 22.71 -9.59 -12.64
C LYS A 206 21.46 -9.34 -11.82
N VAL A 207 21.51 -8.40 -10.87
CA VAL A 207 20.39 -7.91 -10.08
C VAL A 207 20.03 -6.49 -10.55
N GLY A 208 18.92 -6.37 -11.28
CA GLY A 208 18.48 -5.09 -11.86
C GLY A 208 17.61 -4.26 -10.91
N ILE A 209 16.78 -4.93 -10.12
CA ILE A 209 15.83 -4.33 -9.18
C ILE A 209 16.12 -4.87 -7.77
N VAL A 210 16.16 -3.98 -6.79
CA VAL A 210 16.07 -4.33 -5.38
C VAL A 210 14.94 -3.48 -4.79
N SER A 211 13.80 -4.12 -4.56
CA SER A 211 12.53 -3.47 -4.21
C SER A 211 12.20 -3.70 -2.74
N GLY A 212 11.87 -2.65 -1.99
CA GLY A 212 11.60 -2.78 -0.56
C GLY A 212 11.09 -1.51 0.08
N ALA A 213 11.20 -1.46 1.39
CA ALA A 213 10.72 -0.39 2.24
C ALA A 213 9.21 -0.11 2.10
N GLY A 214 8.67 0.64 3.03
CA GLY A 214 7.29 1.09 3.04
C GLY A 214 7.18 2.54 3.50
N THR A 215 5.97 3.01 3.79
CA THR A 215 5.80 4.38 4.26
C THR A 215 6.50 4.63 5.60
N SER A 216 6.47 3.65 6.52
CA SER A 216 7.10 3.80 7.84
C SER A 216 8.64 3.85 7.79
N THR A 217 9.23 3.38 6.72
CA THR A 217 10.68 3.30 6.49
C THR A 217 11.10 4.07 5.24
N PHE A 218 10.27 5.03 4.83
CA PHE A 218 10.48 5.80 3.60
C PHE A 218 11.84 6.54 3.60
N ASN A 219 12.14 7.24 4.69
CA ASN A 219 13.38 8.00 4.83
C ASN A 219 14.62 7.10 4.87
N GLU A 220 14.53 5.95 5.52
CA GLU A 220 15.59 4.94 5.57
C GLU A 220 15.77 4.31 4.18
N GLY A 221 14.67 3.98 3.51
CA GLY A 221 14.69 3.45 2.14
C GLY A 221 15.34 4.40 1.13
N LEU A 222 15.13 5.71 1.25
CA LEU A 222 15.81 6.71 0.43
C LEU A 222 17.35 6.65 0.61
N ARG A 223 17.82 6.47 1.84
CA ARG A 223 19.25 6.44 2.17
C ARG A 223 19.90 5.08 1.93
N SER A 224 19.12 4.02 1.79
CA SER A 224 19.64 2.67 1.58
C SER A 224 20.46 2.58 0.30
N PRO A 225 21.74 2.11 0.35
CA PRO A 225 22.54 1.94 -0.86
C PRO A 225 22.08 0.77 -1.72
N VAL A 226 21.43 -0.24 -1.14
CA VAL A 226 21.04 -1.46 -1.85
C VAL A 226 19.70 -1.32 -2.57
N LEU A 227 18.72 -0.60 -2.00
CA LEU A 227 17.40 -0.44 -2.62
C LEU A 227 17.46 0.42 -3.88
N THR A 228 16.82 -0.02 -4.96
CA THR A 228 16.64 0.73 -6.21
C THR A 228 15.27 1.37 -6.30
N GLU A 229 14.24 0.75 -5.68
CA GLU A 229 12.88 1.27 -5.64
C GLU A 229 12.20 1.06 -4.28
N ILE A 230 11.23 1.92 -3.95
CA ILE A 230 10.47 1.92 -2.70
C ILE A 230 9.02 1.54 -2.98
N GLN A 231 8.43 0.66 -2.13
CA GLN A 231 7.05 0.16 -2.26
C GLN A 231 6.06 0.89 -1.32
N ALA A 232 6.25 2.15 -1.03
CA ALA A 232 5.37 2.90 -0.15
C ALA A 232 3.94 3.03 -0.72
N GLY A 233 2.92 2.84 0.12
CA GLY A 233 1.53 3.00 -0.28
C GLY A 233 0.79 4.08 0.51
N THR A 234 0.85 4.02 1.83
CA THR A 234 0.13 4.93 2.74
C THR A 234 0.66 6.36 2.72
N TYR A 235 1.85 6.61 2.19
CA TYR A 235 2.44 7.95 2.09
C TYR A 235 1.50 8.97 1.45
N ALA A 236 0.72 8.55 0.45
CA ALA A 236 -0.18 9.43 -0.29
C ALA A 236 -1.37 9.94 0.54
N MET A 237 -1.69 9.28 1.67
CA MET A 237 -2.88 9.58 2.48
C MET A 237 -2.60 9.70 3.97
N MET A 238 -1.50 9.14 4.44
CA MET A 238 -1.09 8.98 5.83
C MET A 238 -2.07 8.19 6.70
N GLU A 239 -1.59 7.76 7.84
CA GLU A 239 -2.33 7.05 8.90
C GLU A 239 -1.88 7.58 10.27
N ALA A 240 -2.77 7.56 11.26
CA ALA A 240 -2.49 8.10 12.59
C ALA A 240 -1.29 7.40 13.29
N ASP A 241 -1.10 6.11 13.05
CA ASP A 241 0.01 5.36 13.66
C ASP A 241 1.38 5.58 12.99
N LEU A 242 1.44 6.42 11.96
CA LEU A 242 2.68 6.94 11.37
C LEU A 242 3.06 8.31 11.95
N ASP A 243 2.23 8.89 12.80
CA ASP A 243 2.58 10.09 13.54
C ASP A 243 3.81 9.83 14.42
N GLY A 244 4.66 10.82 14.56
CA GLY A 244 5.94 10.69 15.28
C GLY A 244 7.11 10.17 14.42
N LEU A 245 6.85 9.78 13.15
CA LEU A 245 7.89 9.64 12.14
C LEU A 245 8.07 10.98 11.42
N ASP A 246 9.31 11.36 11.18
CA ASP A 246 9.64 12.58 10.43
C ASP A 246 9.38 12.38 8.93
N LEU A 247 8.10 12.38 8.56
CA LEU A 247 7.64 12.20 7.19
C LEU A 247 6.96 13.48 6.69
N PRO A 248 7.24 13.95 5.46
CA PRO A 248 6.71 15.21 4.96
C PRO A 248 5.26 15.10 4.45
N PHE A 249 4.59 13.97 4.73
CA PHE A 249 3.28 13.66 4.15
C PHE A 249 2.13 14.11 5.05
N LYS A 250 1.05 14.57 4.42
CA LYS A 250 -0.15 15.11 5.07
C LYS A 250 -1.27 14.07 5.11
N ARG A 251 -2.09 14.13 6.15
CA ARG A 251 -3.33 13.35 6.24
C ARG A 251 -4.33 13.83 5.19
N ALA A 252 -4.72 12.96 4.27
CA ALA A 252 -5.56 13.32 3.13
C ALA A 252 -6.92 12.62 3.10
N CYS A 253 -7.16 11.64 3.97
CA CYS A 253 -8.36 10.81 3.89
C CYS A 253 -9.15 10.80 5.20
N THR A 254 -10.49 10.99 5.10
CA THR A 254 -11.41 10.97 6.24
C THR A 254 -12.70 10.23 5.89
N VAL A 255 -13.49 9.90 6.93
CA VAL A 255 -14.88 9.43 6.81
C VAL A 255 -15.78 10.47 7.46
N ILE A 256 -16.80 10.94 6.75
CA ILE A 256 -17.80 11.86 7.29
C ILE A 256 -18.79 11.08 8.13
N ALA A 257 -19.05 11.55 9.34
CA ALA A 257 -20.10 11.02 10.22
C ALA A 257 -21.03 12.13 10.67
N THR A 258 -22.19 11.75 11.18
CA THR A 258 -23.22 12.68 11.69
C THR A 258 -23.48 12.40 13.17
N VAL A 259 -23.61 13.45 13.97
CA VAL A 259 -24.07 13.34 15.37
C VAL A 259 -25.55 12.98 15.37
N ILE A 260 -25.85 11.78 15.89
CA ILE A 260 -27.23 11.24 15.95
C ILE A 260 -27.81 11.20 17.36
N SER A 261 -26.95 11.38 18.39
CA SER A 261 -27.37 11.47 19.79
C SER A 261 -26.38 12.32 20.57
N VAL A 262 -26.87 13.02 21.57
CA VAL A 262 -26.06 13.87 22.44
C VAL A 262 -26.35 13.54 23.90
N THR A 263 -25.31 13.66 24.75
CA THR A 263 -25.40 13.58 26.20
C THR A 263 -24.84 14.86 26.82
N SER A 264 -24.82 14.96 28.14
CA SER A 264 -24.27 16.13 28.86
C SER A 264 -22.77 16.35 28.58
N ASP A 265 -22.05 15.28 28.25
CA ASP A 265 -20.57 15.24 28.16
C ASP A 265 -20.05 14.55 26.90
N GLY A 266 -20.96 14.24 25.94
CA GLY A 266 -20.57 13.53 24.76
C GLY A 266 -21.57 13.53 23.62
N ALA A 267 -21.21 12.83 22.58
CA ALA A 267 -22.03 12.63 21.38
C ALA A 267 -21.85 11.22 20.79
N VAL A 268 -22.84 10.78 20.05
CA VAL A 268 -22.78 9.52 19.29
C VAL A 268 -22.85 9.83 17.79
N LEU A 269 -21.89 9.28 17.05
CA LEU A 269 -21.85 9.37 15.59
C LEU A 269 -22.43 8.10 14.96
N ASP A 270 -22.99 8.25 13.76
CA ASP A 270 -23.58 7.17 12.97
C ASP A 270 -22.55 6.35 12.15
N ALA A 271 -21.27 6.55 12.35
CA ALA A 271 -20.21 5.75 11.72
C ALA A 271 -19.48 4.89 12.75
N GLY A 272 -19.24 3.63 12.43
CA GLY A 272 -18.55 2.66 13.26
C GLY A 272 -17.56 1.81 12.47
N ARG A 273 -17.17 0.65 13.02
CA ARG A 273 -16.17 -0.26 12.42
C ARG A 273 -16.52 -0.73 11.01
N LYS A 274 -17.80 -0.73 10.64
CA LYS A 274 -18.23 -1.07 9.27
C LYS A 274 -18.04 0.07 8.27
N SER A 275 -17.61 1.25 8.73
CA SER A 275 -17.33 2.40 7.87
C SER A 275 -15.89 2.91 7.98
N ILE A 276 -15.15 2.51 9.04
CA ILE A 276 -13.81 3.02 9.30
C ILE A 276 -12.91 1.95 9.94
N GLY A 277 -11.73 1.75 9.39
CA GLY A 277 -10.71 0.84 9.91
C GLY A 277 -10.07 1.40 11.18
N CYS A 278 -9.94 0.54 12.20
CA CYS A 278 -9.44 0.91 13.52
C CYS A 278 -8.49 -0.13 14.12
N GLU A 279 -7.82 -0.93 13.29
CA GLU A 279 -6.93 -2.02 13.72
C GLU A 279 -5.68 -1.48 14.43
N ASN A 280 -5.29 -0.24 14.15
CA ASN A 280 -4.12 0.39 14.75
C ASN A 280 -4.48 1.37 15.89
N GLY A 281 -5.71 1.34 16.36
CA GLY A 281 -6.22 2.22 17.42
C GLY A 281 -7.56 2.87 17.05
N LEU A 282 -8.05 3.75 17.91
CA LEU A 282 -9.28 4.49 17.66
C LEU A 282 -9.05 5.54 16.55
N PRO A 283 -10.07 5.85 15.72
CA PRO A 283 -10.02 6.97 14.81
C PRO A 283 -9.94 8.30 15.57
N GLU A 284 -9.45 9.33 14.94
CA GLU A 284 -9.44 10.68 15.48
C GLU A 284 -10.64 11.48 14.97
N ALA A 285 -11.39 12.09 15.87
CA ALA A 285 -12.46 13.01 15.50
C ALA A 285 -11.88 14.41 15.22
N LEU A 286 -12.04 14.91 13.99
CA LEU A 286 -11.62 16.26 13.61
C LEU A 286 -12.68 17.29 14.07
N LEU A 287 -12.93 17.31 15.35
CA LEU A 287 -13.85 18.22 16.03
C LEU A 287 -13.14 18.82 17.27
N PRO A 288 -12.94 20.15 17.32
CA PRO A 288 -12.21 20.78 18.42
C PRO A 288 -12.83 20.45 19.79
N GLY A 289 -12.02 19.93 20.71
CA GLY A 289 -12.43 19.56 22.07
C GLY A 289 -13.23 18.26 22.15
N ALA A 290 -13.23 17.44 21.10
CA ALA A 290 -13.78 16.11 21.12
C ALA A 290 -12.67 15.04 21.02
N SER A 291 -12.92 13.89 21.66
CA SER A 291 -12.08 12.70 21.52
C SER A 291 -12.95 11.46 21.37
N VAL A 292 -12.47 10.48 20.64
CA VAL A 292 -13.15 9.19 20.49
C VAL A 292 -12.91 8.35 21.73
N LEU A 293 -14.00 7.97 22.41
CA LEU A 293 -13.97 7.09 23.58
C LEU A 293 -14.05 5.62 23.18
N LYS A 294 -14.92 5.32 22.24
CA LYS A 294 -15.24 3.94 21.85
C LYS A 294 -15.79 3.91 20.42
N ILE A 295 -15.49 2.84 19.70
CA ILE A 295 -16.11 2.53 18.41
C ILE A 295 -16.81 1.17 18.48
N ASN A 296 -18.08 1.15 18.09
CA ASN A 296 -18.89 -0.04 17.91
C ASN A 296 -19.01 -0.40 16.42
N GLU A 297 -19.88 -1.36 16.08
CA GLU A 297 -20.14 -1.77 14.69
C GLU A 297 -20.56 -0.59 13.81
N GLU A 298 -21.57 0.16 14.26
CA GLU A 298 -22.23 1.23 13.51
C GLU A 298 -22.09 2.61 14.12
N HIS A 299 -21.49 2.74 15.30
CA HIS A 299 -21.46 3.97 16.08
C HIS A 299 -20.07 4.27 16.64
N THR A 300 -19.75 5.56 16.74
CA THR A 300 -18.58 6.07 17.46
C THR A 300 -19.06 6.97 18.58
N LEU A 301 -18.56 6.74 19.78
CA LEU A 301 -18.85 7.53 20.98
C LEU A 301 -17.75 8.56 21.16
N LEU A 302 -18.14 9.81 21.32
CA LEU A 302 -17.24 10.93 21.60
C LEU A 302 -17.41 11.43 23.06
N SER A 303 -16.31 11.79 23.68
CA SER A 303 -16.30 12.77 24.78
C SER A 303 -16.16 14.16 24.17
N CYS A 304 -16.93 15.12 24.64
CA CYS A 304 -16.94 16.47 24.11
C CYS A 304 -16.82 17.49 25.27
N HIS A 305 -15.80 18.33 25.25
CA HIS A 305 -15.65 19.42 26.23
C HIS A 305 -16.60 20.60 25.99
N ARG A 306 -17.28 20.62 24.85
CA ARG A 306 -18.29 21.63 24.48
C ARG A 306 -19.53 20.95 23.94
N PRO A 307 -20.73 21.51 24.15
CA PRO A 307 -21.96 20.97 23.57
C PRO A 307 -21.86 20.87 22.04
N VAL A 308 -22.33 19.75 21.52
CA VAL A 308 -22.41 19.48 20.08
C VAL A 308 -23.88 19.29 19.70
N ALA A 309 -24.32 19.91 18.61
CA ALA A 309 -25.70 19.81 18.17
C ALA A 309 -25.97 18.49 17.42
N LEU A 310 -27.20 17.99 17.52
CA LEU A 310 -27.69 16.92 16.64
C LEU A 310 -27.55 17.37 15.16
N GLY A 311 -27.15 16.44 14.30
CA GLY A 311 -26.94 16.69 12.90
C GLY A 311 -25.58 17.30 12.55
N THR A 312 -24.75 17.66 13.55
CA THR A 312 -23.38 18.14 13.29
C THR A 312 -22.60 17.09 12.50
N ARG A 313 -21.94 17.57 11.45
CA ARG A 313 -21.05 16.74 10.62
C ARG A 313 -19.66 16.71 11.23
N VAL A 314 -19.12 15.51 11.42
CA VAL A 314 -17.79 15.28 12.00
C VAL A 314 -16.98 14.44 11.02
N MET A 315 -15.78 14.89 10.71
CA MET A 315 -14.82 14.08 9.95
C MET A 315 -14.02 13.20 10.92
N LEU A 316 -13.95 11.91 10.63
CA LEU A 316 -13.14 10.94 11.34
C LEU A 316 -11.91 10.59 10.52
N PHE A 317 -10.72 10.79 11.09
CA PHE A 317 -9.47 10.34 10.48
C PHE A 317 -9.20 8.89 10.91
N PRO A 318 -9.07 7.93 9.95
CA PRO A 318 -8.93 6.52 10.27
C PRO A 318 -7.54 6.20 10.84
N SER A 319 -7.48 5.28 11.80
CA SER A 319 -6.21 4.70 12.23
C SER A 319 -5.66 3.70 11.19
N LYS A 320 -6.53 3.20 10.27
CA LYS A 320 -6.15 2.27 9.21
C LYS A 320 -6.81 2.62 7.89
N VAL A 321 -6.03 3.21 6.97
CA VAL A 321 -6.52 3.64 5.65
C VAL A 321 -6.82 2.46 4.72
N PRO A 322 -5.98 1.43 4.55
CA PRO A 322 -6.27 0.33 3.64
C PRO A 322 -7.58 -0.40 3.96
N THR A 323 -7.82 -0.73 5.21
CA THR A 323 -9.08 -1.38 5.63
C THR A 323 -10.26 -0.45 5.41
N THR A 324 -10.12 0.84 5.74
CA THR A 324 -11.18 1.81 5.49
C THR A 324 -11.54 1.87 4.00
N PHE A 325 -10.55 1.86 3.07
CA PHE A 325 -10.84 1.81 1.63
C PHE A 325 -11.61 0.54 1.23
N ASN A 326 -11.26 -0.59 1.82
CA ASN A 326 -11.92 -1.85 1.51
C ASN A 326 -13.39 -1.93 2.00
N LEU A 327 -13.83 -1.04 2.90
CA LEU A 327 -15.20 -0.96 3.42
C LEU A 327 -16.15 -0.15 2.54
N HIS A 328 -15.63 0.58 1.53
CA HIS A 328 -16.43 1.49 0.71
C HIS A 328 -16.37 1.15 -0.78
N ASP A 329 -17.47 1.35 -1.50
CA ASP A 329 -17.54 1.15 -2.95
C ASP A 329 -16.95 2.30 -3.74
N ARG A 330 -16.87 3.51 -3.14
CA ARG A 330 -16.36 4.73 -3.76
C ARG A 330 -15.68 5.65 -2.77
N VAL A 331 -14.86 6.52 -3.29
CA VAL A 331 -14.27 7.66 -2.57
C VAL A 331 -14.67 8.95 -3.26
N TRP A 332 -15.00 9.98 -2.47
CA TRP A 332 -15.33 11.32 -2.94
C TRP A 332 -14.05 12.16 -2.93
N LEU A 333 -13.70 12.72 -4.07
CA LEU A 333 -12.56 13.61 -4.23
C LEU A 333 -13.03 15.03 -3.97
N ILE A 334 -12.33 15.75 -3.09
CA ILE A 334 -12.64 17.13 -2.73
C ILE A 334 -11.42 18.01 -2.91
N ARG A 335 -11.67 19.32 -3.18
CA ARG A 335 -10.69 20.40 -3.02
C ARG A 335 -11.27 21.46 -2.09
N GLY A 336 -10.60 21.70 -0.97
CA GLY A 336 -11.20 22.46 0.13
C GLY A 336 -12.51 21.84 0.59
N ASN A 337 -13.63 22.58 0.52
CA ASN A 337 -14.96 22.09 0.87
C ASN A 337 -15.83 21.72 -0.35
N VAL A 338 -15.26 21.68 -1.54
CA VAL A 338 -16.01 21.41 -2.78
C VAL A 338 -15.79 19.97 -3.22
N VAL A 339 -16.87 19.27 -3.46
CA VAL A 339 -16.87 17.93 -4.05
C VAL A 339 -16.64 18.06 -5.56
N GLU A 340 -15.54 17.50 -6.06
CA GLU A 340 -15.28 17.48 -7.50
C GLU A 340 -15.97 16.31 -8.19
N ARG A 341 -15.75 15.09 -7.67
CA ARG A 341 -16.34 13.85 -8.20
C ARG A 341 -16.22 12.71 -7.21
N SER A 342 -16.85 11.59 -7.52
CA SER A 342 -16.58 10.31 -6.86
C SER A 342 -15.94 9.33 -7.83
N VAL A 343 -15.04 8.49 -7.31
CA VAL A 343 -14.41 7.42 -8.08
C VAL A 343 -14.66 6.07 -7.44
N PRO A 344 -14.89 5.01 -8.23
CA PRO A 344 -15.11 3.67 -7.71
C PRO A 344 -13.82 3.05 -7.16
N ILE A 345 -13.93 2.28 -6.08
CA ILE A 345 -12.83 1.48 -5.52
C ILE A 345 -12.93 0.07 -6.13
N THR A 346 -12.51 -0.08 -7.38
CA THR A 346 -12.80 -1.27 -8.21
C THR A 346 -12.12 -2.54 -7.75
N ALA A 347 -11.00 -2.46 -7.03
CA ALA A 347 -10.34 -3.63 -6.44
C ALA A 347 -10.75 -3.88 -4.98
N ARG A 348 -11.77 -3.17 -4.46
CA ARG A 348 -12.34 -3.44 -3.15
C ARG A 348 -12.89 -4.87 -3.07
N GLY A 349 -12.62 -5.56 -1.95
CA GLY A 349 -13.08 -6.92 -1.73
C GLY A 349 -12.38 -7.99 -2.57
N ARG A 350 -11.54 -7.62 -3.54
CA ARG A 350 -10.77 -8.57 -4.34
C ARG A 350 -9.54 -9.06 -3.57
N SER A 351 -9.78 -9.96 -2.65
CA SER A 351 -8.73 -10.56 -1.79
C SER A 351 -8.24 -11.92 -2.28
N ASP A 352 -8.75 -12.36 -3.41
CA ASP A 352 -8.43 -13.60 -4.11
C ASP A 352 -7.20 -13.48 -5.03
#